data_97f25280cbc6c4feae83b6f77c81b852
#
_entry.id   97f25280cbc6c4feae83b6f77c81b852
#
_cell.length_a   1.000
_cell.length_b   1.000
_cell.length_c   1.000
_cell.angle_alpha   90.00
_cell.angle_beta   90.00
_cell.angle_gamma   90.00
#
_symmetry.space_group_name_H-M   'P 1'
#
loop_
_entity.id
_entity.type
_entity.pdbx_description
1 polymer ?
#
loop_
_entity_poly.entity_id
_entity_poly.type
_entity_poly.pdbx_seq_one_letter_code
_entity_poly.pdbx_strand_id
1 'polypeptide(L)'
;LQAGYQVTKLGDKGMPDYSVAKDFKIVWNHRQDQKASPNSTFSASVNFATSSYERTNINNLYNSQLMTQNTKTSSVSYSRSFPDQKLTLAGTFNIAQTMRDSSIAVTLPDLNITLSTIFPFKRKRAVGEERWYEKISLRYSGRLTNSLKTKDDRLFKAGFREWENAMQHNIPV
;
A
#
# COMPACT_ATOMS: atom_id res chain seq x y z
N LEU A 1 -16.78 -3.37 -5.81
CA LEU A 1 -16.85 -2.71 -4.51
C LEU A 1 -17.95 -3.35 -3.67
N GLN A 2 -17.62 -3.78 -2.46
CA GLN A 2 -18.58 -4.24 -1.45
C GLN A 2 -18.31 -3.45 -0.17
N ALA A 3 -19.34 -2.88 0.43
CA ALA A 3 -19.26 -2.18 1.70
C ALA A 3 -20.33 -2.72 2.66
N GLY A 4 -19.96 -2.91 3.90
CA GLY A 4 -20.85 -3.32 4.98
C GLY A 4 -20.69 -2.39 6.18
N TYR A 5 -21.79 -2.05 6.81
CA TYR A 5 -21.82 -1.26 8.04
C TYR A 5 -22.76 -1.93 9.03
N GLN A 6 -22.34 -2.00 10.27
CA GLN A 6 -23.09 -2.62 11.34
C GLN A 6 -23.03 -1.77 12.60
N VAL A 7 -24.15 -1.66 13.30
CA VAL A 7 -24.23 -1.03 14.63
C VAL A 7 -24.73 -2.07 15.60
N THR A 8 -23.90 -2.42 16.56
CA THR A 8 -24.25 -3.34 17.65
C THR A 8 -24.45 -2.54 18.93
N LYS A 9 -25.62 -2.70 19.54
CA LYS A 9 -25.95 -2.09 20.83
C LYS A 9 -26.05 -3.21 21.86
N LEU A 10 -25.35 -3.05 22.98
CA LEU A 10 -25.38 -3.96 24.13
C LEU A 10 -25.86 -3.19 25.34
N GLY A 11 -26.70 -3.82 26.15
CA GLY A 11 -27.31 -3.22 27.33
C GLY A 11 -28.42 -2.20 27.01
N ASP A 12 -29.09 -1.72 28.04
CA ASP A 12 -30.16 -0.74 27.96
C ASP A 12 -29.60 0.68 28.12
N LYS A 13 -30.15 1.62 27.33
CA LYS A 13 -29.72 3.02 27.36
C LYS A 13 -29.90 3.62 28.75
N GLY A 14 -28.80 4.04 29.38
CA GLY A 14 -28.76 4.60 30.73
C GLY A 14 -28.21 3.62 31.78
N MET A 15 -27.95 2.35 31.44
CA MET A 15 -27.28 1.39 32.31
C MET A 15 -25.76 1.41 32.10
N PRO A 16 -24.98 1.00 33.14
CA PRO A 16 -23.51 1.04 33.07
C PRO A 16 -22.90 0.07 32.05
N ASP A 17 -23.65 -0.95 31.63
CA ASP A 17 -23.30 -1.94 30.61
C ASP A 17 -23.67 -1.54 29.19
N TYR A 18 -24.30 -0.34 29.01
CA TYR A 18 -24.66 0.15 27.69
C TYR A 18 -23.43 0.47 26.86
N SER A 19 -23.28 -0.20 25.73
CA SER A 19 -22.24 0.07 24.75
C SER A 19 -22.76 0.05 23.31
N VAL A 20 -22.17 0.88 22.47
CA VAL A 20 -22.47 0.96 21.04
C VAL A 20 -21.20 0.73 20.26
N ALA A 21 -21.12 -0.38 19.56
CA ALA A 21 -20.05 -0.67 18.60
C ALA A 21 -20.53 -0.33 17.19
N LYS A 22 -19.69 0.37 16.45
CA LYS A 22 -19.89 0.71 15.04
C LYS A 22 -18.81 0.02 14.23
N ASP A 23 -19.21 -0.93 13.42
CA ASP A 23 -18.32 -1.78 12.65
C ASP A 23 -18.52 -1.58 11.16
N PHE A 24 -17.46 -1.66 10.39
CA PHE A 24 -17.54 -1.56 8.94
C PHE A 24 -16.57 -2.53 8.26
N LYS A 25 -16.90 -2.85 7.02
CA LYS A 25 -16.09 -3.66 6.11
C LYS A 25 -16.12 -3.06 4.73
N ILE A 26 -14.96 -3.00 4.09
CA ILE A 26 -14.80 -2.56 2.70
C ILE A 26 -13.97 -3.61 1.97
N VAL A 27 -14.52 -4.12 0.87
CA VAL A 27 -13.80 -4.97 -0.08
C VAL A 27 -13.87 -4.30 -1.44
N TRP A 28 -12.71 -3.96 -1.98
CA TRP A 28 -12.61 -3.34 -3.29
C TRP A 28 -11.45 -3.91 -4.07
N ASN A 29 -11.76 -4.47 -5.23
CA ASN A 29 -10.74 -4.94 -6.16
C ASN A 29 -10.89 -4.15 -7.47
N HIS A 30 -9.79 -3.59 -7.92
CA HIS A 30 -9.69 -2.88 -9.18
C HIS A 30 -8.35 -3.17 -9.84
N ARG A 31 -8.37 -3.35 -11.15
CA ARG A 31 -7.18 -3.46 -11.96
C ARG A 31 -7.40 -2.67 -13.25
N GLN A 32 -6.51 -1.75 -13.52
CA GLN A 32 -6.53 -0.96 -14.74
C GLN A 32 -6.17 -1.86 -15.94
N ASP A 33 -6.91 -1.74 -17.04
CA ASP A 33 -6.53 -2.38 -18.30
C ASP A 33 -5.30 -1.68 -18.88
N GLN A 34 -4.30 -2.47 -19.25
CA GLN A 34 -3.06 -1.97 -19.85
C GLN A 34 -3.29 -1.22 -21.16
N LYS A 35 -4.37 -1.53 -21.89
CA LYS A 35 -4.76 -0.82 -23.10
C LYS A 35 -5.21 0.61 -22.84
N ALA A 36 -5.75 0.90 -21.64
CA ALA A 36 -6.19 2.24 -21.27
C ALA A 36 -5.02 3.21 -21.07
N SER A 37 -3.88 2.70 -20.59
CA SER A 37 -2.66 3.50 -20.44
C SER A 37 -1.43 2.59 -20.51
N PRO A 38 -0.72 2.55 -21.66
CA PRO A 38 0.44 1.66 -21.83
C PRO A 38 1.59 1.93 -20.86
N ASN A 39 1.73 3.18 -20.43
CA ASN A 39 2.85 3.63 -19.59
C ASN A 39 2.50 3.76 -18.11
N SER A 40 1.28 3.41 -17.70
CA SER A 40 0.90 3.42 -16.29
C SER A 40 0.08 2.18 -15.94
N THR A 41 0.24 1.72 -14.71
CA THR A 41 -0.57 0.63 -14.15
C THR A 41 -1.12 1.06 -12.80
N PHE A 42 -2.39 0.80 -12.59
CA PHE A 42 -3.05 0.97 -11.32
C PHE A 42 -3.74 -0.31 -10.91
N SER A 43 -3.49 -0.76 -9.69
CA SER A 43 -4.19 -1.89 -9.11
C SER A 43 -4.51 -1.63 -7.64
N ALA A 44 -5.68 -2.07 -7.22
CA ALA A 44 -6.15 -1.98 -5.85
C ALA A 44 -6.79 -3.30 -5.44
N SER A 45 -6.38 -3.80 -4.29
CA SER A 45 -7.00 -4.95 -3.63
C SER A 45 -7.17 -4.57 -2.16
N VAL A 46 -8.34 -4.05 -1.82
CA VAL A 46 -8.65 -3.57 -0.48
C VAL A 46 -9.58 -4.58 0.21
N ASN A 47 -9.16 -5.08 1.36
CA ASN A 47 -9.97 -5.90 2.25
C ASN A 47 -9.76 -5.40 3.67
N PHE A 48 -10.54 -4.40 4.04
CA PHE A 48 -10.45 -3.73 5.33
C PHE A 48 -11.74 -3.96 6.13
N ALA A 49 -11.62 -4.29 7.41
CA ALA A 49 -12.75 -4.37 8.33
C ALA A 49 -12.31 -3.96 9.73
N THR A 50 -13.25 -3.45 10.54
CA THR A 50 -13.01 -3.32 11.97
C THR A 50 -12.86 -4.71 12.60
N SER A 51 -12.01 -4.83 13.63
CA SER A 51 -11.66 -6.13 14.24
C SER A 51 -12.85 -6.88 14.83
N SER A 52 -13.93 -6.17 15.21
CA SER A 52 -15.16 -6.73 15.73
C SER A 52 -16.18 -7.13 14.65
N TYR A 53 -16.10 -6.54 13.44
CA TYR A 53 -17.10 -6.75 12.38
C TYR A 53 -17.38 -8.21 12.08
N GLU A 54 -16.33 -9.03 11.88
CA GLU A 54 -16.50 -10.42 11.51
C GLU A 54 -17.02 -11.29 12.68
N ARG A 55 -16.70 -10.89 13.91
CA ARG A 55 -17.13 -11.63 15.14
C ARG A 55 -18.56 -11.34 15.52
N THR A 56 -19.04 -10.11 15.24
CA THR A 56 -20.38 -9.67 15.64
C THR A 56 -21.41 -9.79 14.51
N ASN A 57 -20.97 -10.03 13.28
CA ASN A 57 -21.85 -10.12 12.12
C ASN A 57 -22.58 -11.48 12.10
N ILE A 58 -23.90 -11.44 12.23
CA ILE A 58 -24.77 -12.62 12.27
C ILE A 58 -24.62 -13.48 11.01
N ASN A 59 -24.41 -12.87 9.84
CA ASN A 59 -24.24 -13.60 8.59
C ASN A 59 -22.95 -14.43 8.54
N ASN A 60 -21.96 -14.11 9.37
CA ASN A 60 -20.68 -14.79 9.42
C ASN A 60 -20.65 -15.93 10.45
N LEU A 61 -21.62 -15.99 11.37
CA LEU A 61 -21.68 -17.03 12.41
C LEU A 61 -21.68 -18.46 11.84
N TYR A 62 -22.19 -18.64 10.64
CA TYR A 62 -22.23 -19.93 9.94
C TYR A 62 -21.05 -20.17 9.00
N ASN A 63 -20.11 -19.21 8.89
CA ASN A 63 -18.94 -19.31 8.03
C ASN A 63 -17.66 -19.37 8.86
N SER A 64 -17.23 -20.58 9.17
CA SER A 64 -16.03 -20.82 9.99
C SER A 64 -14.74 -20.28 9.36
N GLN A 65 -14.66 -20.18 8.03
CA GLN A 65 -13.49 -19.63 7.35
C GLN A 65 -13.34 -18.13 7.61
N LEU A 66 -14.43 -17.36 7.63
CA LEU A 66 -14.41 -15.94 7.96
C LEU A 66 -14.10 -15.71 9.44
N MET A 67 -14.61 -16.55 10.31
CA MET A 67 -14.37 -16.51 11.77
C MET A 67 -12.90 -16.81 12.11
N THR A 68 -12.24 -17.66 11.33
CA THR A 68 -10.85 -18.08 11.57
C THR A 68 -9.82 -17.18 10.83
N GLN A 69 -10.26 -16.35 9.90
CA GLN A 69 -9.37 -15.44 9.19
C GLN A 69 -8.74 -14.42 10.13
N ASN A 70 -7.48 -14.65 10.49
CA ASN A 70 -6.77 -13.82 11.47
C ASN A 70 -6.11 -12.59 10.84
N THR A 71 -5.79 -12.62 9.55
CA THR A 71 -5.08 -11.54 8.86
C THR A 71 -5.85 -11.08 7.63
N LYS A 72 -5.99 -9.76 7.49
CA LYS A 72 -6.50 -9.10 6.28
C LYS A 72 -5.44 -8.18 5.72
N THR A 73 -5.26 -8.23 4.42
CA THR A 73 -4.30 -7.39 3.72
C THR A 73 -5.00 -6.53 2.68
N SER A 74 -4.58 -5.28 2.60
CA SER A 74 -5.02 -4.34 1.58
C SER A 74 -3.81 -3.75 0.91
N SER A 75 -3.84 -3.67 -0.41
CA SER A 75 -2.77 -3.06 -1.18
C SER A 75 -3.34 -2.21 -2.30
N VAL A 76 -2.75 -1.04 -2.50
CA VAL A 76 -3.00 -0.17 -3.65
C VAL A 76 -1.64 0.14 -4.26
N SER A 77 -1.47 -0.08 -5.54
CA SER A 77 -0.24 0.19 -6.26
C SER A 77 -0.51 1.02 -7.51
N TYR A 78 0.38 1.96 -7.74
CA TYR A 78 0.42 2.75 -8.95
C TYR A 78 1.85 2.80 -9.46
N SER A 79 2.06 2.55 -10.74
CA SER A 79 3.35 2.77 -11.36
C SER A 79 3.19 3.51 -12.68
N ARG A 80 4.18 4.32 -12.99
CA ARG A 80 4.27 5.06 -14.25
C ARG A 80 5.68 5.02 -14.80
N SER A 81 5.78 4.61 -16.05
CA SER A 81 7.02 4.62 -16.81
C SER A 81 7.06 5.82 -17.76
N PHE A 82 8.21 6.47 -17.83
CA PHE A 82 8.53 7.55 -18.75
C PHE A 82 9.62 7.08 -19.70
N PRO A 83 9.26 6.45 -20.84
CA PRO A 83 10.24 5.82 -21.73
C PRO A 83 11.30 6.78 -22.25
N ASP A 84 10.91 8.02 -22.59
CA ASP A 84 11.82 9.04 -23.11
C ASP A 84 12.91 9.42 -22.11
N GLN A 85 12.57 9.50 -20.84
CA GLN A 85 13.50 9.81 -19.74
C GLN A 85 14.12 8.55 -19.12
N LYS A 86 13.73 7.35 -19.56
CA LYS A 86 14.15 6.07 -18.97
C LYS A 86 13.88 5.99 -17.46
N LEU A 87 12.86 6.69 -17.01
CA LEU A 87 12.46 6.82 -15.61
C LEU A 87 11.20 6.00 -15.33
N THR A 88 11.19 5.28 -14.23
CA THR A 88 10.01 4.60 -13.71
C THR A 88 9.78 5.03 -12.27
N LEU A 89 8.55 5.44 -11.98
CA LEU A 89 8.06 5.76 -10.65
C LEU A 89 7.02 4.71 -10.24
N ALA A 90 7.17 4.14 -9.06
CA ALA A 90 6.19 3.22 -8.50
C ALA A 90 5.90 3.59 -7.06
N GLY A 91 4.63 3.60 -6.70
CA GLY A 91 4.17 3.85 -5.34
C GLY A 91 3.22 2.75 -4.90
N THR A 92 3.41 2.28 -3.67
CA THR A 92 2.56 1.25 -3.07
C THR A 92 2.07 1.71 -1.71
N PHE A 93 0.83 1.39 -1.41
CA PHE A 93 0.21 1.51 -0.12
C PHE A 93 -0.23 0.13 0.36
N ASN A 94 0.20 -0.26 1.53
CA ASN A 94 -0.15 -1.55 2.12
C ASN A 94 -0.67 -1.38 3.53
N ILE A 95 -1.74 -2.12 3.85
CA ILE A 95 -2.26 -2.31 5.21
C ILE A 95 -2.34 -3.81 5.48
N ALA A 96 -1.78 -4.24 6.60
CA ALA A 96 -1.97 -5.57 7.14
C ALA A 96 -2.63 -5.46 8.51
N GLN A 97 -3.80 -6.07 8.64
CA GLN A 97 -4.56 -6.11 9.89
C GLN A 97 -4.48 -7.51 10.48
N THR A 98 -4.19 -7.60 11.78
CA THR A 98 -4.30 -8.84 12.53
C THR A 98 -5.52 -8.76 13.46
N MET A 99 -6.52 -9.59 13.18
CA MET A 99 -7.81 -9.52 13.87
C MET A 99 -7.75 -10.02 15.32
N ARG A 100 -6.78 -10.88 15.63
CA ARG A 100 -6.66 -11.50 16.96
C ARG A 100 -6.31 -10.48 18.05
N ASP A 101 -5.39 -9.59 17.76
CA ASP A 101 -4.85 -8.59 18.71
C ASP A 101 -5.20 -7.15 18.30
N SER A 102 -6.04 -7.00 17.27
CA SER A 102 -6.45 -5.71 16.72
C SER A 102 -5.28 -4.82 16.32
N SER A 103 -4.19 -5.42 15.85
CA SER A 103 -3.02 -4.68 15.38
C SER A 103 -3.10 -4.39 13.89
N ILE A 104 -2.60 -3.21 13.52
CA ILE A 104 -2.54 -2.75 12.14
C ILE A 104 -1.10 -2.32 11.84
N ALA A 105 -0.57 -2.87 10.76
CA ALA A 105 0.67 -2.41 10.15
C ALA A 105 0.35 -1.68 8.85
N VAL A 106 0.73 -0.42 8.76
CA VAL A 106 0.55 0.45 7.59
C VAL A 106 1.91 0.75 6.99
N THR A 107 2.05 0.58 5.69
CA THR A 107 3.21 1.06 4.93
C THR A 107 2.72 2.06 3.89
N LEU A 108 3.05 3.34 4.09
CA LEU A 108 2.57 4.44 3.25
C LEU A 108 3.45 5.68 3.38
N PRO A 109 3.95 6.22 2.26
CA PRO A 109 4.12 5.55 0.98
C PRO A 109 5.33 4.62 0.96
N ASP A 110 5.30 3.60 0.13
CA ASP A 110 6.49 2.88 -0.33
C ASP A 110 6.74 3.32 -1.77
N LEU A 111 7.64 4.27 -1.96
CA LEU A 111 7.97 4.88 -3.25
C LEU A 111 9.27 4.30 -3.79
N ASN A 112 9.23 3.88 -5.04
CA ASN A 112 10.40 3.44 -5.78
C ASN A 112 10.59 4.34 -7.00
N ILE A 113 11.81 4.86 -7.17
CA ILE A 113 12.24 5.65 -8.31
C ILE A 113 13.38 4.88 -8.97
N THR A 114 13.22 4.52 -10.23
CA THR A 114 14.24 3.79 -10.98
C THR A 114 14.55 4.53 -12.25
N LEU A 115 15.81 4.95 -12.41
CA LEU A 115 16.37 5.45 -13.66
C LEU A 115 17.15 4.30 -14.30
N SER A 116 16.70 3.89 -15.48
CA SER A 116 17.41 2.88 -16.28
C SER A 116 18.74 3.43 -16.77
N THR A 117 19.63 2.54 -17.18
CA THR A 117 20.96 2.92 -17.65
C THR A 117 20.92 4.03 -18.68
N ILE A 118 21.56 5.14 -18.36
CA ILE A 118 21.82 6.26 -19.26
C ILE A 118 23.32 6.39 -19.48
N PHE A 119 23.70 6.89 -20.64
CA PHE A 119 25.08 7.18 -21.01
C PHE A 119 25.19 8.71 -21.20
N PRO A 120 25.47 9.48 -20.14
CA PRO A 120 25.38 10.94 -20.18
C PRO A 120 26.39 11.56 -21.13
N PHE A 121 27.50 10.89 -21.37
CA PHE A 121 28.60 11.38 -22.21
C PHE A 121 28.60 10.77 -23.63
N LYS A 122 27.58 9.99 -23.99
CA LYS A 122 27.49 9.41 -25.32
C LYS A 122 27.16 10.47 -26.36
N ARG A 123 27.99 10.56 -27.41
CA ARG A 123 27.77 11.45 -28.53
C ARG A 123 26.49 11.08 -29.30
N LYS A 124 25.69 12.10 -29.67
CA LYS A 124 24.48 11.89 -30.50
C LYS A 124 24.77 11.44 -31.93
N ARG A 125 25.95 11.82 -32.46
CA ARG A 125 26.43 11.38 -33.78
C ARG A 125 27.85 10.86 -33.58
N ALA A 126 28.01 9.56 -33.38
CA ALA A 126 29.29 8.90 -33.25
C ALA A 126 29.89 8.67 -34.66
N VAL A 127 31.05 9.25 -34.94
CA VAL A 127 31.88 8.91 -36.08
C VAL A 127 33.20 8.36 -35.52
N GLY A 128 33.53 7.12 -35.86
CA GLY A 128 34.71 6.40 -35.36
C GLY A 128 34.44 5.59 -34.09
N GLU A 129 35.53 5.10 -33.47
CA GLU A 129 35.45 4.26 -32.27
C GLU A 129 34.92 5.02 -31.06
N GLU A 130 34.19 4.27 -30.19
CA GLU A 130 33.68 4.80 -28.92
C GLU A 130 34.82 5.13 -27.97
N ARG A 131 34.84 6.34 -27.44
CA ARG A 131 35.86 6.80 -26.46
C ARG A 131 35.51 6.23 -25.07
N TRP A 132 36.51 6.10 -24.21
CA TRP A 132 36.37 5.52 -22.87
C TRP A 132 35.28 6.20 -22.01
N TYR A 133 35.10 7.51 -22.10
CA TYR A 133 34.09 8.26 -21.36
C TYR A 133 32.66 8.02 -21.88
N GLU A 134 32.50 7.60 -23.13
CA GLU A 134 31.18 7.26 -23.71
C GLU A 134 30.63 5.95 -23.15
N LYS A 135 31.51 5.12 -22.57
CA LYS A 135 31.17 3.86 -21.91
C LYS A 135 30.70 4.04 -20.47
N ILE A 136 30.88 5.26 -19.91
CA ILE A 136 30.40 5.57 -18.56
C ILE A 136 28.88 5.51 -18.56
N SER A 137 28.36 4.60 -17.80
CA SER A 137 26.91 4.42 -17.63
C SER A 137 26.50 4.86 -16.22
N LEU A 138 25.35 5.47 -16.12
CA LEU A 138 24.75 5.87 -14.85
C LEU A 138 23.37 5.18 -14.71
N ARG A 139 23.16 4.57 -13.55
CA ARG A 139 21.88 4.03 -13.16
C ARG A 139 21.54 4.57 -11.77
N TYR A 140 20.27 4.76 -11.48
CA TYR A 140 19.84 5.20 -10.18
C TYR A 140 18.62 4.38 -9.72
N SER A 141 18.62 3.98 -8.47
CA SER A 141 17.44 3.47 -7.80
C SER A 141 17.32 4.09 -6.41
N GLY A 142 16.17 4.68 -6.15
CA GLY A 142 15.80 5.25 -4.85
C GLY A 142 14.56 4.57 -4.30
N ARG A 143 14.54 4.31 -2.99
CA ARG A 143 13.37 3.81 -2.28
C ARG A 143 13.13 4.65 -1.04
N LEU A 144 11.89 5.06 -0.85
CA LEU A 144 11.40 5.72 0.35
C LEU A 144 10.26 4.88 0.92
N THR A 145 10.40 4.43 2.15
CA THR A 145 9.40 3.63 2.83
C THR A 145 9.07 4.26 4.17
N ASN A 146 7.78 4.48 4.42
CA ASN A 146 7.28 4.88 5.73
C ASN A 146 6.39 3.77 6.27
N SER A 147 6.56 3.42 7.53
CA SER A 147 5.76 2.39 8.18
C SER A 147 5.27 2.82 9.55
N LEU A 148 4.09 2.35 9.89
CA LEU A 148 3.45 2.55 11.19
C LEU A 148 2.87 1.23 11.67
N LYS A 149 3.17 0.85 12.91
CA LYS A 149 2.53 -0.27 13.60
C LYS A 149 1.73 0.27 14.77
N THR A 150 0.42 0.05 14.75
CA THR A 150 -0.47 0.57 15.79
C THR A 150 -1.65 -0.37 16.02
N LYS A 151 -2.51 -0.04 16.97
CA LYS A 151 -3.79 -0.72 17.17
C LYS A 151 -4.90 0.00 16.40
N ASP A 152 -5.98 -0.75 16.10
CA ASP A 152 -7.13 -0.29 15.32
C ASP A 152 -7.73 1.01 15.87
N ASP A 153 -7.88 1.11 17.19
CA ASP A 153 -8.43 2.27 17.88
C ASP A 153 -7.56 3.53 17.83
N ARG A 154 -6.28 3.37 17.51
CA ARG A 154 -5.29 4.46 17.45
C ARG A 154 -4.89 4.87 16.04
N LEU A 155 -5.31 4.14 15.01
CA LEU A 155 -4.87 4.38 13.64
C LEU A 155 -5.06 5.85 13.19
N PHE A 156 -6.21 6.43 13.51
CA PHE A 156 -6.52 7.82 13.15
C PHE A 156 -6.03 8.86 14.16
N LYS A 157 -5.47 8.42 15.28
CA LYS A 157 -4.90 9.28 16.34
C LYS A 157 -3.39 9.29 16.33
N ALA A 158 -2.76 8.35 15.61
CA ALA A 158 -1.31 8.25 15.50
C ALA A 158 -0.73 9.49 14.83
N GLY A 159 0.14 10.20 15.56
CA GLY A 159 0.84 11.37 15.04
C GLY A 159 1.97 10.98 14.09
N PHE A 160 2.41 11.92 13.24
CA PHE A 160 3.54 11.70 12.31
C PHE A 160 4.86 11.29 12.99
N ARG A 161 4.98 11.52 14.28
CA ARG A 161 6.17 11.13 15.08
C ARG A 161 6.28 9.63 15.34
N GLU A 162 5.18 8.88 15.19
CA GLU A 162 5.14 7.43 15.42
C GLU A 162 5.52 6.64 14.15
N TRP A 163 5.73 7.34 13.03
CA TRP A 163 6.09 6.72 11.76
C TRP A 163 7.59 6.46 11.66
N GLU A 164 7.92 5.25 11.27
CA GLU A 164 9.28 4.84 10.94
C GLU A 164 9.54 5.15 9.47
N ASN A 165 10.55 5.96 9.20
CA ASN A 165 10.91 6.38 7.85
C ASN A 165 12.26 5.78 7.46
N ALA A 166 12.33 5.16 6.29
CA ALA A 166 13.54 4.63 5.71
C ALA A 166 13.73 5.14 4.29
N MET A 167 14.95 5.56 3.96
CA MET A 167 15.33 6.03 2.63
C MET A 167 16.62 5.32 2.19
N GLN A 168 16.60 4.79 0.98
CA GLN A 168 17.74 4.10 0.40
C GLN A 168 18.01 4.64 -1.00
N HIS A 169 19.27 4.89 -1.29
CA HIS A 169 19.78 5.27 -2.61
C HIS A 169 20.83 4.27 -3.07
N ASN A 170 20.79 3.92 -4.35
CA ASN A 170 21.78 3.10 -4.99
C ASN A 170 22.14 3.71 -6.36
N ILE A 171 23.41 4.00 -6.55
CA ILE A 171 23.94 4.68 -7.75
C ILE A 171 25.13 3.85 -8.28
N PRO A 172 24.89 2.75 -9.00
CA PRO A 172 25.95 2.03 -9.68
C PRO A 172 26.42 2.83 -10.91
N VAL A 173 27.72 2.91 -11.07
CA VAL A 173 28.42 3.59 -12.18
C VAL A 173 29.14 2.55 -13.02
#